data_6f19dc331d3d1912484fc27dc6f2fd39
#
_entry.id   6f19dc331d3d1912484fc27dc6f2fd39
#
_cell.length_a   1.000
_cell.length_b   1.000
_cell.length_c   1.000
_cell.angle_alpha   90.00
_cell.angle_beta   90.00
_cell.angle_gamma   90.00
#
_symmetry.space_group_name_H-M   'P 1'
#
loop_
_entity.id
_entity.type
_entity.pdbx_description
1 polymer ?
#
loop_
_entity_poly.entity_id
_entity_poly.type
_entity_poly.pdbx_seq_one_letter_code
_entity_poly.pdbx_strand_id
1 'polypeptide(L)'
;MVQKEVLELKRRFKKDRATFPRVCGVYVDANKQKQAAMNKQFLNLDEEVMHKYLEIANKTLSGKVGDALLNVNVHGGSEDQEDMTKLLMGVKDSHLEDDGLLNAFYDRVIETYDSAEPYYIILFYDAYDVMTKTSDNEKLDESEIVYEYILCSICPVKLSKPGLGYLEAENKVGLRIRDWVVQTPAVGFLYPAFNERSTDINAALFYSKNTKEPDHTFMESFFRCTAEMTKTEKKERFTSVLRNSLAESSNDAVTYAFHEKLNELAEERMEQDKEEEPLTAEDVKEIAEEAGIDEEKAEQIAKAYTSSFGNDKPTAGAVVDSKLLGQQLIKENAELKAKIVDLMAENAKLKERLNE
;
A
#
# COMPACT_ATOMS: atom_id res chain seq x y z
N MET A 1 0.68 -3.53 -12.13
CA MET A 1 0.97 -2.07 -12.32
C MET A 1 2.25 -1.69 -11.59
N VAL A 2 3.04 -0.78 -12.16
CA VAL A 2 4.20 -0.19 -11.49
C VAL A 2 3.90 1.24 -11.00
N GLN A 3 4.72 1.74 -10.09
CA GLN A 3 4.50 3.05 -9.46
C GLN A 3 4.35 4.23 -10.45
N LYS A 4 5.06 4.16 -11.57
CA LYS A 4 5.02 5.19 -12.63
C LYS A 4 3.63 5.28 -13.29
N GLU A 5 3.00 4.14 -13.56
CA GLU A 5 1.66 4.05 -14.13
C GLU A 5 0.59 4.58 -13.16
N VAL A 6 0.70 4.24 -11.88
CA VAL A 6 -0.18 4.79 -10.84
C VAL A 6 -0.06 6.32 -10.78
N LEU A 7 1.15 6.86 -10.82
CA LEU A 7 1.37 8.31 -10.80
C LEU A 7 0.84 9.01 -12.06
N GLU A 8 0.86 8.33 -13.21
CA GLU A 8 0.28 8.83 -14.46
C GLU A 8 -1.24 8.98 -14.32
N LEU A 9 -1.94 7.94 -13.85
CA LEU A 9 -3.38 7.99 -13.61
C LEU A 9 -3.76 9.05 -12.56
N LYS A 10 -3.01 9.15 -11.47
CA LYS A 10 -3.27 10.17 -10.42
C LYS A 10 -3.22 11.62 -10.93
N ARG A 11 -2.48 11.90 -12.00
CA ARG A 11 -2.44 13.26 -12.58
C ARG A 11 -3.80 13.68 -13.14
N ARG A 12 -4.66 12.73 -13.48
CA ARG A 12 -6.03 12.99 -13.97
C ARG A 12 -6.98 13.42 -12.84
N PHE A 13 -6.68 13.06 -11.59
CA PHE A 13 -7.55 13.36 -10.42
C PHE A 13 -7.29 14.74 -9.83
N LYS A 14 -6.72 15.65 -10.62
CA LYS A 14 -6.57 17.06 -10.26
C LYS A 14 -7.83 17.83 -10.64
N LYS A 15 -8.15 18.86 -9.85
CA LYS A 15 -9.33 19.71 -10.01
C LYS A 15 -9.49 20.30 -11.41
N ASP A 16 -8.39 20.69 -12.04
CA ASP A 16 -8.30 21.30 -13.35
C ASP A 16 -8.26 20.30 -14.52
N ARG A 17 -8.22 19.00 -14.24
CA ARG A 17 -8.02 17.94 -15.25
C ARG A 17 -8.99 16.77 -15.13
N ALA A 18 -9.79 16.73 -14.06
CA ALA A 18 -10.71 15.63 -13.82
C ALA A 18 -11.86 15.66 -14.83
N THR A 19 -11.96 14.58 -15.58
CA THR A 19 -12.98 14.40 -16.62
C THR A 19 -13.75 13.09 -16.43
N PHE A 20 -13.94 12.64 -15.18
CA PHE A 20 -14.72 11.44 -14.95
C PHE A 20 -16.12 11.58 -15.58
N PRO A 21 -16.51 10.68 -16.46
CA PRO A 21 -17.88 10.74 -17.03
C PRO A 21 -18.93 10.51 -15.95
N ARG A 22 -18.70 9.57 -15.01
CA ARG A 22 -19.72 9.15 -14.05
C ARG A 22 -19.13 8.77 -12.69
N VAL A 23 -19.94 9.00 -11.65
CA VAL A 23 -19.70 8.54 -10.30
C VAL A 23 -20.98 7.94 -9.73
N CYS A 24 -20.85 6.77 -9.10
CA CYS A 24 -21.93 6.10 -8.40
C CYS A 24 -21.52 5.82 -6.97
N GLY A 25 -22.49 5.66 -6.08
CA GLY A 25 -22.20 5.26 -4.72
C GLY A 25 -23.43 4.82 -3.97
N VAL A 26 -23.21 4.01 -2.92
CA VAL A 26 -24.25 3.55 -2.02
C VAL A 26 -23.79 3.61 -0.57
N TYR A 27 -24.58 4.22 0.28
CA TYR A 27 -24.39 4.17 1.72
C TYR A 27 -24.94 2.86 2.27
N VAL A 28 -24.12 2.16 3.04
CA VAL A 28 -24.45 0.90 3.71
C VAL A 28 -24.43 1.14 5.20
N ASP A 29 -25.50 0.81 5.89
CA ASP A 29 -25.61 0.98 7.33
C ASP A 29 -24.91 -0.14 8.13
N ALA A 30 -24.88 -0.04 9.45
CA ALA A 30 -24.27 -1.04 10.33
C ALA A 30 -24.94 -2.42 10.28
N ASN A 31 -26.17 -2.53 9.72
CA ASN A 31 -26.85 -3.78 9.52
C ASN A 31 -26.63 -4.37 8.11
N LYS A 32 -25.63 -3.84 7.38
CA LYS A 32 -25.32 -4.21 6.00
C LYS A 32 -26.48 -3.97 5.01
N GLN A 33 -27.35 -2.98 5.31
CA GLN A 33 -28.46 -2.61 4.43
C GLN A 33 -28.09 -1.42 3.55
N LYS A 34 -28.34 -1.54 2.25
CA LYS A 34 -28.20 -0.42 1.29
C LYS A 34 -29.28 0.64 1.59
N GLN A 35 -28.86 1.88 1.79
CA GLN A 35 -29.75 3.01 2.07
C GLN A 35 -29.76 4.01 0.92
N ALA A 36 -28.97 5.09 1.02
CA ALA A 36 -28.92 6.13 0.00
C ALA A 36 -28.01 5.71 -1.16
N ALA A 37 -28.57 5.62 -2.36
CA ALA A 37 -27.83 5.39 -3.60
C ALA A 37 -27.73 6.67 -4.42
N MET A 38 -26.59 6.85 -5.10
CA MET A 38 -26.33 7.95 -6.01
C MET A 38 -25.76 7.38 -7.32
N ASN A 39 -26.27 7.88 -8.45
CA ASN A 39 -25.72 7.63 -9.78
C ASN A 39 -25.82 8.94 -10.57
N LYS A 40 -24.70 9.59 -10.84
CA LYS A 40 -24.66 10.90 -11.49
C LYS A 40 -23.50 11.02 -12.47
N GLN A 41 -23.72 11.82 -13.51
CA GLN A 41 -22.61 12.35 -14.28
C GLN A 41 -21.75 13.24 -13.38
N PHE A 42 -20.44 13.02 -13.38
CA PHE A 42 -19.54 13.66 -12.41
C PHE A 42 -19.55 15.17 -12.53
N LEU A 43 -19.56 15.70 -13.76
CA LEU A 43 -19.55 17.14 -14.02
C LEU A 43 -20.87 17.85 -13.66
N ASN A 44 -21.95 17.11 -13.35
CA ASN A 44 -23.22 17.65 -12.88
C ASN A 44 -23.28 17.79 -11.35
N LEU A 45 -22.20 17.48 -10.64
CA LEU A 45 -22.09 17.70 -9.20
C LEU A 45 -21.68 19.13 -8.91
N ASP A 46 -22.05 19.62 -7.72
CA ASP A 46 -21.53 20.89 -7.21
C ASP A 46 -20.00 20.84 -7.09
N GLU A 47 -19.31 21.93 -7.37
CA GLU A 47 -17.85 21.98 -7.42
C GLU A 47 -17.19 21.52 -6.11
N GLU A 48 -17.73 21.91 -4.94
CA GLU A 48 -17.21 21.48 -3.65
C GLU A 48 -17.36 19.97 -3.46
N VAL A 49 -18.49 19.41 -3.89
CA VAL A 49 -18.76 17.97 -3.83
C VAL A 49 -17.81 17.21 -4.76
N MET A 50 -17.64 17.67 -6.01
CA MET A 50 -16.66 17.13 -6.95
C MET A 50 -15.26 17.05 -6.31
N HIS A 51 -14.83 18.15 -5.68
CA HIS A 51 -13.51 18.19 -5.05
C HIS A 51 -13.36 17.14 -3.95
N LYS A 52 -14.40 16.88 -3.17
CA LYS A 52 -14.36 15.83 -2.13
C LYS A 52 -14.29 14.43 -2.73
N TYR A 53 -15.00 14.16 -3.80
CA TYR A 53 -14.87 12.89 -4.52
C TYR A 53 -13.47 12.71 -5.13
N LEU A 54 -12.87 13.78 -5.70
CA LEU A 54 -11.48 13.73 -6.21
C LEU A 54 -10.45 13.46 -5.10
N GLU A 55 -10.63 14.03 -3.91
CA GLU A 55 -9.78 13.75 -2.75
C GLU A 55 -9.85 12.26 -2.37
N ILE A 56 -11.04 11.64 -2.42
CA ILE A 56 -11.26 10.21 -2.16
C ILE A 56 -10.56 9.37 -3.24
N ALA A 57 -10.82 9.65 -4.51
CA ALA A 57 -10.21 8.93 -5.63
C ALA A 57 -8.67 9.01 -5.59
N ASN A 58 -8.12 10.21 -5.35
CA ASN A 58 -6.68 10.41 -5.16
C ASN A 58 -6.11 9.60 -3.99
N LYS A 59 -6.88 9.48 -2.91
CA LYS A 59 -6.46 8.74 -1.72
C LYS A 59 -6.44 7.24 -1.99
N THR A 60 -7.39 6.71 -2.74
CA THR A 60 -7.46 5.29 -3.12
C THR A 60 -6.25 4.86 -3.97
N LEU A 61 -5.64 5.75 -4.73
CA LEU A 61 -4.40 5.46 -5.46
C LEU A 61 -3.16 6.05 -4.76
N SER A 62 -3.19 6.25 -3.44
CA SER A 62 -2.05 6.79 -2.70
C SER A 62 -1.21 5.70 -2.04
N GLY A 63 0.10 5.94 -1.99
CA GLY A 63 1.06 5.01 -1.38
C GLY A 63 2.00 4.41 -2.41
N LYS A 64 2.77 3.42 -1.98
CA LYS A 64 3.74 2.71 -2.82
C LYS A 64 3.15 1.38 -3.28
N VAL A 65 3.47 1.00 -4.51
CA VAL A 65 3.16 -0.34 -5.03
C VAL A 65 4.01 -1.37 -4.29
N GLY A 66 3.36 -2.47 -3.89
CA GLY A 66 3.93 -3.49 -3.01
C GLY A 66 3.79 -3.19 -1.52
N ASP A 67 3.13 -2.06 -1.14
CA ASP A 67 2.83 -1.70 0.25
C ASP A 67 1.35 -1.30 0.40
N ALA A 68 1.00 -0.02 0.29
CA ALA A 68 -0.41 0.41 0.32
C ALA A 68 -1.19 0.03 -0.94
N LEU A 69 -0.50 -0.23 -2.03
CA LEU A 69 -1.05 -0.63 -3.33
C LEU A 69 -0.50 -2.01 -3.70
N LEU A 70 -1.38 -3.01 -3.81
CA LEU A 70 -1.03 -4.40 -4.11
C LEU A 70 -1.56 -4.78 -5.48
N ASN A 71 -0.73 -5.41 -6.30
CA ASN A 71 -1.19 -6.05 -7.52
C ASN A 71 -1.92 -7.34 -7.16
N VAL A 72 -3.11 -7.51 -7.68
CA VAL A 72 -3.99 -8.65 -7.38
C VAL A 72 -4.41 -9.30 -8.68
N ASN A 73 -4.29 -10.63 -8.75
CA ASN A 73 -4.82 -11.40 -9.85
C ASN A 73 -6.31 -11.63 -9.65
N VAL A 74 -7.11 -11.29 -10.66
CA VAL A 74 -8.55 -11.56 -10.66
C VAL A 74 -8.77 -12.92 -11.33
N HIS A 75 -9.30 -13.88 -10.59
CA HIS A 75 -9.57 -15.19 -11.14
C HIS A 75 -11.00 -15.27 -11.69
N GLY A 76 -11.13 -15.75 -12.91
CA GLY A 76 -12.40 -16.21 -13.44
C GLY A 76 -12.89 -17.42 -12.63
N GLY A 77 -14.18 -17.44 -12.30
CA GLY A 77 -14.79 -18.55 -11.57
C GLY A 77 -14.70 -19.88 -12.33
N SER A 78 -14.72 -20.99 -11.60
CA SER A 78 -15.03 -22.31 -12.19
C SER A 78 -16.51 -22.34 -12.64
N GLU A 79 -16.92 -23.35 -13.40
CA GLU A 79 -18.29 -23.45 -13.97
C GLU A 79 -19.42 -23.24 -12.94
N ASP A 80 -19.16 -23.52 -11.66
CA ASP A 80 -20.11 -23.38 -10.55
C ASP A 80 -19.95 -22.09 -9.72
N GLN A 81 -19.05 -21.19 -10.10
CA GLN A 81 -18.76 -19.98 -9.35
C GLN A 81 -18.98 -18.73 -10.20
N GLU A 82 -19.54 -17.69 -9.58
CA GLU A 82 -19.70 -16.38 -10.19
C GLU A 82 -18.35 -15.85 -10.69
N ASP A 83 -18.27 -15.50 -11.95
CA ASP A 83 -17.06 -15.00 -12.58
C ASP A 83 -16.90 -13.51 -12.25
N MET A 84 -15.99 -13.21 -11.32
CA MET A 84 -15.70 -11.83 -10.92
C MET A 84 -15.20 -10.96 -12.07
N THR A 85 -14.46 -11.55 -13.02
CA THR A 85 -14.03 -10.83 -14.22
C THR A 85 -15.23 -10.37 -15.03
N LYS A 86 -16.25 -11.23 -15.20
CA LYS A 86 -17.49 -10.86 -15.92
C LYS A 86 -18.25 -9.75 -15.22
N LEU A 87 -18.41 -9.83 -13.89
CA LEU A 87 -19.09 -8.79 -13.12
C LEU A 87 -18.36 -7.44 -13.25
N LEU A 88 -17.07 -7.42 -12.99
CA LEU A 88 -16.25 -6.20 -13.04
C LEU A 88 -16.17 -5.61 -14.45
N MET A 89 -16.01 -6.45 -15.48
CA MET A 89 -16.05 -6.01 -16.87
C MET A 89 -17.44 -5.48 -17.24
N GLY A 90 -18.50 -6.18 -16.86
CA GLY A 90 -19.88 -5.72 -17.12
C GLY A 90 -20.16 -4.36 -16.49
N VAL A 91 -19.75 -4.14 -15.23
CA VAL A 91 -19.87 -2.84 -14.55
C VAL A 91 -19.09 -1.75 -15.28
N LYS A 92 -17.85 -2.05 -15.71
CA LYS A 92 -17.02 -1.11 -16.47
C LYS A 92 -17.63 -0.81 -17.86
N ASP A 93 -17.98 -1.84 -18.61
CA ASP A 93 -18.49 -1.72 -19.99
C ASP A 93 -19.88 -1.07 -20.05
N SER A 94 -20.66 -1.15 -18.96
CA SER A 94 -21.92 -0.38 -18.82
C SER A 94 -21.68 1.10 -18.52
N HIS A 95 -20.42 1.54 -18.36
CA HIS A 95 -20.06 2.90 -17.94
C HIS A 95 -20.77 3.35 -16.66
N LEU A 96 -21.06 2.41 -15.76
CA LEU A 96 -21.85 2.56 -14.53
C LEU A 96 -23.34 2.97 -14.81
N GLU A 97 -23.91 2.62 -15.96
CA GLU A 97 -25.29 2.97 -16.32
C GLU A 97 -26.29 1.85 -16.02
N ASP A 98 -25.83 0.61 -15.89
CA ASP A 98 -26.69 -0.54 -15.60
C ASP A 98 -26.90 -0.71 -14.08
N ASP A 99 -28.09 -0.39 -13.61
CA ASP A 99 -28.46 -0.50 -12.20
C ASP A 99 -28.47 -1.96 -11.69
N GLY A 100 -28.69 -2.94 -12.57
CA GLY A 100 -28.66 -4.36 -12.23
C GLY A 100 -27.23 -4.80 -11.90
N LEU A 101 -26.28 -4.46 -12.78
CA LEU A 101 -24.84 -4.74 -12.57
C LEU A 101 -24.28 -3.97 -11.36
N LEU A 102 -24.68 -2.71 -11.18
CA LEU A 102 -24.29 -1.94 -10.00
C LEU A 102 -24.81 -2.56 -8.70
N ASN A 103 -26.06 -3.01 -8.68
CA ASN A 103 -26.62 -3.67 -7.51
C ASN A 103 -25.91 -4.99 -7.20
N ALA A 104 -25.64 -5.83 -8.21
CA ALA A 104 -24.88 -7.07 -8.05
C ALA A 104 -23.46 -6.79 -7.50
N PHE A 105 -22.81 -5.75 -8.01
CA PHE A 105 -21.51 -5.32 -7.51
C PHE A 105 -21.56 -4.87 -6.04
N TYR A 106 -22.53 -4.04 -5.65
CA TYR A 106 -22.69 -3.60 -4.26
C TYR A 106 -22.99 -4.77 -3.33
N ASP A 107 -23.86 -5.69 -3.75
CA ASP A 107 -24.16 -6.88 -2.97
C ASP A 107 -22.91 -7.73 -2.74
N ARG A 108 -22.10 -7.92 -3.78
CA ARG A 108 -20.83 -8.63 -3.66
C ARG A 108 -19.84 -7.94 -2.70
N VAL A 109 -19.72 -6.60 -2.74
CA VAL A 109 -18.91 -5.87 -1.77
C VAL A 109 -19.44 -6.06 -0.35
N ILE A 110 -20.77 -5.95 -0.14
CA ILE A 110 -21.40 -6.08 1.18
C ILE A 110 -21.22 -7.49 1.76
N GLU A 111 -21.28 -8.51 0.92
CA GLU A 111 -21.04 -9.90 1.33
C GLU A 111 -19.61 -10.17 1.79
N THR A 112 -18.65 -9.54 1.12
CA THR A 112 -17.22 -9.83 1.32
C THR A 112 -16.51 -8.85 2.23
N TYR A 113 -16.98 -7.60 2.32
CA TYR A 113 -16.38 -6.60 3.20
C TYR A 113 -16.97 -6.67 4.61
N ASP A 114 -16.13 -7.08 5.57
CA ASP A 114 -16.57 -7.17 6.96
C ASP A 114 -16.26 -5.88 7.72
N SER A 115 -17.31 -5.13 8.06
CA SER A 115 -17.23 -3.89 8.83
C SER A 115 -18.33 -3.80 9.85
N ALA A 116 -17.98 -3.50 11.08
CA ALA A 116 -18.94 -3.19 12.15
C ALA A 116 -19.48 -1.75 12.07
N GLU A 117 -18.82 -0.88 11.29
CA GLU A 117 -19.21 0.52 11.10
C GLU A 117 -19.93 0.70 9.77
N PRO A 118 -20.87 1.68 9.66
CA PRO A 118 -21.41 2.06 8.36
C PRO A 118 -20.31 2.51 7.40
N TYR A 119 -20.54 2.33 6.11
CA TYR A 119 -19.58 2.72 5.10
C TYR A 119 -20.24 3.20 3.81
N TYR A 120 -19.49 3.89 2.99
CA TYR A 120 -19.92 4.39 1.69
C TYR A 120 -19.06 3.77 0.60
N ILE A 121 -19.68 3.01 -0.31
CA ILE A 121 -19.06 2.44 -1.50
C ILE A 121 -19.19 3.46 -2.61
N ILE A 122 -18.08 3.82 -3.25
CA ILE A 122 -18.02 4.79 -4.34
C ILE A 122 -17.35 4.15 -5.54
N LEU A 123 -17.94 4.29 -6.70
CA LEU A 123 -17.39 3.88 -7.98
C LEU A 123 -17.20 5.09 -8.88
N PHE A 124 -16.01 5.21 -9.47
CA PHE A 124 -15.71 6.15 -10.54
C PHE A 124 -15.46 5.37 -11.82
N TYR A 125 -15.98 5.84 -12.93
CA TYR A 125 -15.63 5.38 -14.26
C TYR A 125 -14.83 6.47 -14.95
N ASP A 126 -13.74 6.09 -15.60
CA ASP A 126 -12.92 6.99 -16.41
C ASP A 126 -12.42 6.27 -17.68
N ALA A 127 -12.24 7.04 -18.73
CA ALA A 127 -11.62 6.64 -19.98
C ALA A 127 -10.41 7.52 -20.23
N TYR A 128 -9.25 6.91 -20.38
CA TYR A 128 -7.97 7.59 -20.53
C TYR A 128 -7.32 7.29 -21.87
N ASP A 129 -7.12 8.32 -22.67
CA ASP A 129 -6.35 8.21 -23.92
C ASP A 129 -4.87 8.04 -23.59
N VAL A 130 -4.34 6.84 -23.86
CA VAL A 130 -2.96 6.50 -23.56
C VAL A 130 -2.05 7.17 -24.57
N MET A 131 -1.33 8.20 -24.14
CA MET A 131 -0.36 8.87 -24.99
C MET A 131 0.79 7.92 -25.37
N THR A 132 0.84 7.49 -26.62
CA THR A 132 1.98 6.76 -27.19
C THR A 132 3.02 7.76 -27.69
N LYS A 133 4.29 7.50 -27.36
CA LYS A 133 5.42 8.24 -27.92
C LYS A 133 6.02 7.38 -29.02
N THR A 134 6.33 7.96 -30.16
CA THR A 134 7.17 7.31 -31.19
C THR A 134 8.59 7.12 -30.68
N SER A 135 9.36 6.24 -31.32
CA SER A 135 10.80 6.02 -31.07
C SER A 135 11.61 7.32 -31.09
N ASP A 136 11.15 8.33 -31.85
CA ASP A 136 11.77 9.65 -32.00
C ASP A 136 11.29 10.69 -30.96
N ASN A 137 10.54 10.26 -29.96
CA ASN A 137 10.00 11.09 -28.89
C ASN A 137 8.95 12.15 -29.37
N GLU A 138 8.47 12.06 -30.59
CA GLU A 138 7.36 12.85 -31.09
C GLU A 138 6.04 12.32 -30.52
N LYS A 139 5.13 13.23 -30.12
CA LYS A 139 3.79 12.86 -29.71
C LYS A 139 2.99 12.50 -30.94
N LEU A 140 2.47 11.28 -31.01
CA LEU A 140 1.40 10.98 -31.96
C LEU A 140 0.16 11.75 -31.52
N ASP A 141 -0.41 12.55 -32.42
CA ASP A 141 -1.58 13.38 -32.16
C ASP A 141 -2.86 12.58 -31.92
N GLU A 142 -2.86 11.29 -32.24
CA GLU A 142 -3.98 10.37 -31.98
C GLU A 142 -3.48 9.14 -31.21
N SER A 143 -3.97 8.95 -29.99
CA SER A 143 -3.77 7.68 -29.27
C SER A 143 -4.82 6.70 -29.79
N GLU A 144 -4.37 5.60 -30.38
CA GLU A 144 -5.25 4.49 -30.80
C GLU A 144 -5.73 3.64 -29.62
N ILE A 145 -5.18 3.87 -28.42
CA ILE A 145 -5.46 3.03 -27.25
C ILE A 145 -6.17 3.87 -26.18
N VAL A 146 -7.42 3.52 -25.90
CA VAL A 146 -8.18 4.05 -24.76
C VAL A 146 -8.13 3.02 -23.63
N TYR A 147 -7.67 3.46 -22.47
CA TYR A 147 -7.72 2.67 -21.24
C TYR A 147 -8.93 3.08 -20.42
N GLU A 148 -9.90 2.18 -20.32
CA GLU A 148 -11.10 2.34 -19.52
C GLU A 148 -11.01 1.56 -18.22
N TYR A 149 -11.40 2.20 -17.12
CA TYR A 149 -11.31 1.58 -15.80
C TYR A 149 -12.40 2.06 -14.85
N ILE A 150 -12.64 1.24 -13.84
CA ILE A 150 -13.40 1.62 -12.65
C ILE A 150 -12.46 1.75 -11.45
N LEU A 151 -12.69 2.77 -10.63
CA LEU A 151 -12.01 2.95 -9.35
C LEU A 151 -13.05 2.83 -8.24
N CYS A 152 -12.92 1.80 -7.41
CA CYS A 152 -13.76 1.60 -6.24
C CYS A 152 -13.06 2.14 -4.98
N SER A 153 -13.82 2.83 -4.13
CA SER A 153 -13.38 3.33 -2.84
C SER A 153 -14.39 2.96 -1.77
N ILE A 154 -13.97 2.29 -0.71
CA ILE A 154 -14.83 1.95 0.44
C ILE A 154 -14.40 2.83 1.62
N CYS A 155 -15.29 3.75 1.99
CA CYS A 155 -15.04 4.79 2.97
C CYS A 155 -15.86 4.55 4.23
N PRO A 156 -15.26 4.32 5.42
CA PRO A 156 -15.99 4.27 6.67
C PRO A 156 -16.77 5.57 6.90
N VAL A 157 -17.95 5.47 7.49
CA VAL A 157 -18.76 6.64 7.86
C VAL A 157 -18.85 6.70 9.38
N LYS A 158 -18.36 7.79 9.96
CA LYS A 158 -18.25 7.95 11.41
C LYS A 158 -18.96 9.18 11.90
N LEU A 159 -19.53 9.08 13.11
CA LEU A 159 -20.05 10.28 13.79
C LEU A 159 -18.91 11.27 14.07
N SER A 160 -19.14 12.53 13.75
CA SER A 160 -18.20 13.61 14.08
C SER A 160 -17.91 13.64 15.57
N LYS A 161 -16.71 14.13 15.95
CA LYS A 161 -16.30 14.15 17.36
C LYS A 161 -17.29 14.96 18.22
N PRO A 162 -17.61 14.48 19.43
CA PRO A 162 -18.41 15.26 20.38
C PRO A 162 -17.65 16.55 20.78
N GLY A 163 -18.39 17.56 21.18
CA GLY A 163 -17.78 18.82 21.60
C GLY A 163 -18.83 19.88 21.87
N LEU A 164 -18.39 21.06 22.31
CA LEU A 164 -19.21 22.24 22.38
C LEU A 164 -19.18 23.00 21.04
N GLY A 165 -20.33 23.53 20.65
CA GLY A 165 -20.50 24.35 19.45
C GLY A 165 -21.42 25.51 19.72
N TYR A 166 -21.33 26.56 18.92
CA TYR A 166 -22.30 27.63 18.93
C TYR A 166 -23.54 27.21 18.15
N LEU A 167 -24.68 27.16 18.81
CA LEU A 167 -25.97 26.81 18.23
C LEU A 167 -26.65 28.11 17.81
N GLU A 168 -26.53 28.46 16.55
CA GLU A 168 -27.01 29.74 16.00
C GLU A 168 -28.51 29.95 16.24
N ALA A 169 -29.34 28.93 16.00
CA ALA A 169 -30.78 28.98 16.18
C ALA A 169 -31.23 29.31 17.64
N GLU A 170 -30.38 28.94 18.61
CA GLU A 170 -30.68 29.14 20.04
C GLU A 170 -29.79 30.22 20.68
N ASN A 171 -28.89 30.81 19.86
CA ASN A 171 -27.93 31.84 20.32
C ASN A 171 -27.18 31.44 21.60
N LYS A 172 -26.75 30.18 21.71
CA LYS A 172 -26.05 29.66 22.88
C LYS A 172 -24.92 28.70 22.54
N VAL A 173 -23.98 28.54 23.45
CA VAL A 173 -23.01 27.47 23.40
C VAL A 173 -23.60 26.23 24.07
N GLY A 174 -23.62 25.12 23.36
CA GLY A 174 -24.18 23.85 23.81
C GLY A 174 -23.49 22.65 23.19
N LEU A 175 -24.02 21.45 23.42
CA LEU A 175 -23.50 20.25 22.77
C LEU A 175 -23.70 20.36 21.27
N ARG A 176 -22.61 20.16 20.53
CA ARG A 176 -22.62 20.14 19.07
C ARG A 176 -23.50 18.99 18.55
N ILE A 177 -24.35 19.26 17.56
CA ILE A 177 -25.02 18.21 16.79
C ILE A 177 -23.94 17.43 16.04
N ARG A 178 -23.99 16.11 16.14
CA ARG A 178 -23.01 15.22 15.52
C ARG A 178 -23.56 14.72 14.19
N ASP A 179 -22.79 14.97 13.14
CA ASP A 179 -23.10 14.50 11.78
C ASP A 179 -22.33 13.22 11.46
N TRP A 180 -22.91 12.39 10.61
CA TRP A 180 -22.22 11.28 9.99
C TRP A 180 -21.32 11.79 8.87
N VAL A 181 -20.02 11.50 8.97
CA VAL A 181 -19.00 12.03 8.06
C VAL A 181 -18.29 10.88 7.37
N VAL A 182 -18.29 10.93 6.04
CA VAL A 182 -17.51 10.00 5.19
C VAL A 182 -16.03 10.25 5.45
N GLN A 183 -15.32 9.19 5.82
CA GLN A 183 -13.88 9.23 6.08
C GLN A 183 -13.08 8.95 4.81
N THR A 184 -11.76 9.07 4.91
CA THR A 184 -10.87 8.62 3.82
C THR A 184 -11.04 7.12 3.59
N PRO A 185 -10.83 6.62 2.35
CA PRO A 185 -10.96 5.20 2.04
C PRO A 185 -10.16 4.32 3.01
N ALA A 186 -10.76 3.25 3.50
CA ALA A 186 -10.07 2.20 4.23
C ALA A 186 -9.44 1.21 3.26
N VAL A 187 -10.21 0.78 2.28
CA VAL A 187 -9.81 -0.08 1.18
C VAL A 187 -10.41 0.44 -0.13
N GLY A 188 -9.91 -0.06 -1.24
CA GLY A 188 -10.43 0.23 -2.57
C GLY A 188 -9.62 -0.49 -3.63
N PHE A 189 -9.99 -0.33 -4.89
CA PHE A 189 -9.25 -0.93 -5.99
C PHE A 189 -9.52 -0.23 -7.31
N LEU A 190 -8.58 -0.39 -8.24
CA LEU A 190 -8.69 -0.02 -9.63
C LEU A 190 -8.75 -1.29 -10.49
N TYR A 191 -9.71 -1.37 -11.41
CA TYR A 191 -9.90 -2.49 -12.32
C TYR A 191 -10.37 -2.04 -13.71
N PRO A 192 -9.90 -2.65 -14.78
CA PRO A 192 -8.75 -3.57 -14.86
C PRO A 192 -7.42 -2.86 -14.58
N ALA A 193 -6.35 -3.61 -14.30
CA ALA A 193 -5.04 -3.03 -14.10
C ALA A 193 -4.47 -2.47 -15.41
N PHE A 194 -3.60 -1.45 -15.29
CA PHE A 194 -2.90 -0.84 -16.41
C PHE A 194 -1.42 -1.29 -16.36
N ASN A 195 -1.13 -2.41 -17.02
CA ASN A 195 0.18 -3.03 -17.02
C ASN A 195 0.87 -2.80 -18.37
N GLU A 196 2.13 -2.36 -18.35
CA GLU A 196 2.92 -2.14 -19.57
C GLU A 196 2.18 -1.33 -20.64
N ARG A 197 1.45 -0.30 -20.21
CA ARG A 197 0.62 0.59 -21.03
C ARG A 197 -0.54 -0.11 -21.75
N SER A 198 -0.98 -1.25 -21.26
CA SER A 198 -2.12 -2.00 -21.79
C SER A 198 -3.10 -2.38 -20.69
N THR A 199 -4.33 -2.69 -21.07
CA THR A 199 -5.39 -3.15 -20.18
C THR A 199 -5.17 -4.62 -19.83
N ASP A 200 -5.06 -4.93 -18.54
CA ASP A 200 -4.96 -6.30 -18.03
C ASP A 200 -6.24 -6.65 -17.26
N ILE A 201 -7.15 -7.35 -17.92
CA ILE A 201 -8.45 -7.76 -17.37
C ILE A 201 -8.35 -8.83 -16.27
N ASN A 202 -7.20 -9.50 -16.16
CA ASN A 202 -6.95 -10.52 -15.15
C ASN A 202 -6.25 -9.95 -13.90
N ALA A 203 -6.06 -8.63 -13.86
CA ALA A 203 -5.40 -7.98 -12.74
C ALA A 203 -6.15 -6.73 -12.27
N ALA A 204 -6.01 -6.46 -10.98
CA ALA A 204 -6.48 -5.25 -10.32
C ALA A 204 -5.36 -4.64 -9.46
N LEU A 205 -5.49 -3.36 -9.15
CA LEU A 205 -4.65 -2.70 -8.15
C LEU A 205 -5.47 -2.46 -6.90
N PHE A 206 -5.19 -3.17 -5.83
CA PHE A 206 -5.88 -3.07 -4.55
C PHE A 206 -5.20 -2.05 -3.63
N TYR A 207 -5.98 -1.21 -2.99
CA TYR A 207 -5.54 -0.22 -2.00
C TYR A 207 -5.93 -0.66 -0.59
N SER A 208 -4.98 -0.62 0.34
CA SER A 208 -5.25 -0.70 1.78
C SER A 208 -4.62 0.48 2.51
N LYS A 209 -5.41 1.12 3.37
CA LYS A 209 -4.93 2.21 4.22
C LYS A 209 -4.00 1.72 5.31
N ASN A 210 -4.26 0.53 5.85
CA ASN A 210 -3.43 -0.13 6.85
C ASN A 210 -2.47 -1.09 6.15
N THR A 211 -1.21 -0.69 6.00
CA THR A 211 -0.18 -1.49 5.33
C THR A 211 0.42 -2.58 6.21
N LYS A 212 0.17 -2.52 7.53
CA LYS A 212 0.65 -3.51 8.49
C LYS A 212 -0.29 -4.71 8.60
N GLU A 213 -1.58 -4.44 8.46
CA GLU A 213 -2.67 -5.41 8.52
C GLU A 213 -3.67 -5.05 7.42
N PRO A 214 -3.31 -5.25 6.14
CA PRO A 214 -4.25 -5.01 5.05
C PRO A 214 -5.41 -5.99 5.13
N ASP A 215 -6.56 -5.60 4.56
CA ASP A 215 -7.73 -6.45 4.55
C ASP A 215 -7.61 -7.57 3.51
N HIS A 216 -6.75 -8.55 3.81
CA HIS A 216 -6.55 -9.73 2.97
C HIS A 216 -7.83 -10.53 2.81
N THR A 217 -8.66 -10.62 3.86
CA THR A 217 -9.93 -11.36 3.83
C THR A 217 -10.87 -10.78 2.77
N PHE A 218 -11.01 -9.45 2.74
CA PHE A 218 -11.79 -8.79 1.69
C PHE A 218 -11.17 -9.00 0.31
N MET A 219 -9.87 -8.79 0.17
CA MET A 219 -9.17 -8.95 -1.10
C MET A 219 -9.33 -10.36 -1.68
N GLU A 220 -9.06 -11.40 -0.87
CA GLU A 220 -9.18 -12.80 -1.28
C GLU A 220 -10.62 -13.20 -1.59
N SER A 221 -11.56 -12.81 -0.74
CA SER A 221 -12.97 -13.15 -0.91
C SER A 221 -13.59 -12.44 -2.11
N PHE A 222 -13.26 -11.16 -2.33
CA PHE A 222 -13.82 -10.37 -3.42
C PHE A 222 -13.25 -10.78 -4.77
N PHE A 223 -11.90 -10.84 -4.91
CA PHE A 223 -11.23 -11.17 -6.18
C PHE A 223 -11.02 -12.67 -6.39
N ARG A 224 -11.30 -13.50 -5.38
CA ARG A 224 -11.05 -14.96 -5.40
C ARG A 224 -9.59 -15.31 -5.71
N CYS A 225 -8.69 -14.56 -5.13
CA CYS A 225 -7.24 -14.73 -5.28
C CYS A 225 -6.61 -15.16 -3.95
N THR A 226 -5.33 -15.47 -3.98
CA THR A 226 -4.50 -15.58 -2.78
C THR A 226 -3.81 -14.24 -2.57
N ALA A 227 -3.93 -13.68 -1.39
CA ALA A 227 -3.28 -12.42 -1.03
C ALA A 227 -1.77 -12.58 -0.91
N GLU A 228 -1.02 -11.66 -1.50
CA GLU A 228 0.40 -11.51 -1.24
C GLU A 228 0.61 -10.55 -0.06
N MET A 229 1.65 -10.80 0.74
CA MET A 229 2.00 -9.91 1.83
C MET A 229 2.56 -8.59 1.32
N THR A 230 2.20 -7.48 1.98
CA THR A 230 2.83 -6.18 1.73
C THR A 230 4.32 -6.20 2.10
N LYS A 231 5.09 -5.24 1.57
CA LYS A 231 6.50 -5.05 1.98
C LYS A 231 6.61 -4.81 3.49
N THR A 232 5.67 -4.07 4.07
CA THR A 232 5.61 -3.82 5.51
C THR A 232 5.35 -5.09 6.31
N GLU A 233 4.40 -5.94 5.91
CA GLU A 233 4.13 -7.23 6.55
C GLU A 233 5.32 -8.17 6.43
N LYS A 234 5.94 -8.26 5.25
CA LYS A 234 7.15 -9.06 5.03
C LYS A 234 8.27 -8.63 5.98
N LYS A 235 8.48 -7.33 6.14
CA LYS A 235 9.47 -6.79 7.08
C LYS A 235 9.14 -7.10 8.53
N GLU A 236 7.91 -6.91 8.97
CA GLU A 236 7.49 -7.21 10.34
C GLU A 236 7.57 -8.71 10.65
N ARG A 237 7.15 -9.55 9.71
CA ARG A 237 7.26 -11.01 9.82
C ARG A 237 8.71 -11.47 9.88
N PHE A 238 9.57 -10.93 9.03
CA PHE A 238 11.01 -11.22 9.05
C PHE A 238 11.65 -10.84 10.38
N THR A 239 11.36 -9.63 10.88
CA THR A 239 11.83 -9.17 12.19
C THR A 239 11.35 -10.09 13.32
N SER A 240 10.12 -10.60 13.24
CA SER A 240 9.57 -11.55 14.22
C SER A 240 10.28 -12.91 14.16
N VAL A 241 10.58 -13.41 12.96
CA VAL A 241 11.35 -14.63 12.76
C VAL A 241 12.73 -14.51 13.40
N LEU A 242 13.47 -13.45 13.11
CA LEU A 242 14.78 -13.20 13.70
C LEU A 242 14.71 -13.08 15.23
N ARG A 243 13.78 -12.28 15.75
CA ARG A 243 13.63 -12.08 17.19
C ARG A 243 13.32 -13.39 17.93
N ASN A 244 12.41 -14.19 17.40
CA ASN A 244 12.03 -15.47 18.03
C ASN A 244 13.16 -16.49 17.98
N SER A 245 13.93 -16.51 16.91
CA SER A 245 15.06 -17.43 16.75
C SER A 245 16.29 -17.01 17.56
N LEU A 246 16.45 -15.71 17.84
CA LEU A 246 17.55 -15.14 18.61
C LEU A 246 17.21 -14.91 20.09
N ALA A 247 15.96 -15.18 20.53
CA ALA A 247 15.46 -14.82 21.88
C ALA A 247 16.31 -15.30 23.04
N GLU A 248 17.03 -16.41 22.90
CA GLU A 248 17.98 -16.93 23.91
C GLU A 248 19.39 -16.31 23.82
N SER A 249 19.70 -15.61 22.74
CA SER A 249 21.03 -15.05 22.46
C SER A 249 20.97 -13.54 22.19
N SER A 250 19.94 -12.84 22.71
CA SER A 250 19.66 -11.44 22.38
C SER A 250 20.86 -10.52 22.69
N ASN A 251 21.81 -10.52 21.77
CA ASN A 251 22.88 -9.51 21.69
C ASN A 251 22.48 -8.56 20.55
N ASP A 252 22.18 -7.30 20.88
CA ASP A 252 21.87 -6.26 19.89
C ASP A 252 22.94 -6.19 18.80
N ALA A 253 24.19 -6.55 19.14
CA ALA A 253 25.31 -6.58 18.20
C ALA A 253 25.14 -7.67 17.11
N VAL A 254 24.60 -8.82 17.41
CA VAL A 254 24.36 -9.91 16.43
C VAL A 254 23.21 -9.51 15.49
N THR A 255 22.15 -8.94 16.04
CA THR A 255 21.02 -8.44 15.23
C THR A 255 21.50 -7.33 14.28
N TYR A 256 22.35 -6.44 14.76
CA TYR A 256 22.94 -5.39 13.93
C TYR A 256 23.80 -5.99 12.82
N ALA A 257 24.75 -6.89 13.16
CA ALA A 257 25.62 -7.54 12.18
C ALA A 257 24.80 -8.29 11.10
N PHE A 258 23.71 -8.93 11.50
CA PHE A 258 22.78 -9.59 10.55
C PHE A 258 22.18 -8.58 9.57
N HIS A 259 21.66 -7.45 10.04
CA HIS A 259 21.09 -6.43 9.17
C HIS A 259 22.15 -5.69 8.33
N GLU A 260 23.39 -5.58 8.81
CA GLU A 260 24.51 -5.06 8.04
C GLU A 260 24.83 -5.97 6.85
N LYS A 261 24.97 -7.28 7.08
CA LYS A 261 25.18 -8.26 6.00
C LYS A 261 24.01 -8.35 5.03
N LEU A 262 22.81 -8.26 5.53
CA LEU A 262 21.62 -8.20 4.70
C LEU A 262 21.58 -6.95 3.80
N ASN A 263 22.09 -5.81 4.30
CA ASN A 263 22.23 -4.59 3.53
C ASN A 263 23.31 -4.72 2.46
N GLU A 264 24.46 -5.33 2.78
CA GLU A 264 25.52 -5.64 1.82
C GLU A 264 24.97 -6.46 0.65
N LEU A 265 24.22 -7.54 0.94
CA LEU A 265 23.59 -8.37 -0.10
C LEU A 265 22.56 -7.56 -0.94
N ALA A 266 21.80 -6.66 -0.30
CA ALA A 266 20.83 -5.82 -1.01
C ALA A 266 21.52 -4.83 -1.97
N GLU A 267 22.66 -4.25 -1.56
CA GLU A 267 23.47 -3.35 -2.38
C GLU A 267 24.11 -4.11 -3.55
N GLU A 268 24.68 -5.30 -3.30
CA GLU A 268 25.25 -6.16 -4.34
C GLU A 268 24.22 -6.54 -5.40
N ARG A 269 23.01 -6.96 -4.98
CA ARG A 269 21.92 -7.29 -5.91
C ARG A 269 21.46 -6.08 -6.71
N MET A 270 21.45 -4.89 -6.11
CA MET A 270 21.12 -3.65 -6.80
C MET A 270 22.16 -3.29 -7.88
N GLU A 271 23.46 -3.48 -7.60
CA GLU A 271 24.53 -3.29 -8.59
C GLU A 271 24.47 -4.27 -9.76
N GLN A 272 23.88 -5.46 -9.53
CA GLN A 272 23.70 -6.51 -10.55
C GLN A 272 22.36 -6.46 -11.29
N ASP A 273 21.53 -5.42 -11.07
CA ASP A 273 20.15 -5.32 -11.56
C ASP A 273 19.25 -6.51 -11.11
N LYS A 274 19.48 -7.01 -9.89
CA LYS A 274 18.79 -8.17 -9.28
C LYS A 274 18.04 -7.83 -7.98
N GLU A 275 17.69 -6.57 -7.78
CA GLU A 275 17.02 -6.12 -6.57
C GLU A 275 15.65 -6.76 -6.32
N GLU A 276 15.00 -7.26 -7.37
CA GLU A 276 13.71 -7.96 -7.30
C GLU A 276 13.86 -9.47 -7.01
N GLU A 277 15.07 -10.02 -6.99
CA GLU A 277 15.27 -11.42 -6.63
C GLU A 277 14.85 -11.70 -5.19
N PRO A 278 13.99 -12.72 -4.95
CA PRO A 278 13.56 -13.06 -3.60
C PRO A 278 14.72 -13.63 -2.78
N LEU A 279 14.73 -13.30 -1.49
CA LEU A 279 15.69 -13.83 -0.54
C LEU A 279 15.50 -15.35 -0.39
N THR A 280 16.55 -16.13 -0.52
CA THR A 280 16.48 -17.60 -0.37
C THR A 280 16.73 -18.01 1.09
N ALA A 281 16.40 -19.24 1.45
CA ALA A 281 16.75 -19.80 2.75
C ALA A 281 18.27 -19.96 2.92
N GLU A 282 18.96 -20.20 1.81
CA GLU A 282 20.42 -20.29 1.72
C GLU A 282 21.06 -18.94 2.04
N ASP A 283 20.58 -17.85 1.40
CA ASP A 283 21.03 -16.49 1.70
C ASP A 283 20.84 -16.15 3.19
N VAL A 284 19.68 -16.50 3.78
CA VAL A 284 19.40 -16.23 5.19
C VAL A 284 20.33 -17.02 6.11
N LYS A 285 20.67 -18.26 5.76
CA LYS A 285 21.64 -19.07 6.51
C LYS A 285 23.04 -18.48 6.45
N GLU A 286 23.51 -18.14 5.26
CA GLU A 286 24.85 -17.56 5.02
C GLU A 286 25.00 -16.22 5.76
N ILE A 287 24.02 -15.34 5.64
CA ILE A 287 24.01 -14.06 6.38
C ILE A 287 24.07 -14.29 7.91
N ALA A 288 23.35 -15.31 8.42
CA ALA A 288 23.36 -15.63 9.84
C ALA A 288 24.74 -16.08 10.31
N GLU A 289 25.41 -16.96 9.55
CA GLU A 289 26.77 -17.44 9.84
C GLU A 289 27.80 -16.30 9.78
N GLU A 290 27.71 -15.43 8.75
CA GLU A 290 28.58 -14.25 8.64
C GLU A 290 28.36 -13.23 9.75
N ALA A 291 27.13 -13.13 10.29
CA ALA A 291 26.82 -12.31 11.45
C ALA A 291 27.29 -12.89 12.79
N GLY A 292 27.98 -14.05 12.77
CA GLY A 292 28.53 -14.70 13.95
C GLY A 292 27.53 -15.59 14.70
N ILE A 293 26.45 -16.01 14.07
CA ILE A 293 25.50 -16.98 14.60
C ILE A 293 26.04 -18.39 14.31
N ASP A 294 25.93 -19.31 15.29
CA ASP A 294 26.37 -20.69 15.11
C ASP A 294 25.53 -21.42 14.05
N GLU A 295 26.15 -22.40 13.38
CA GLU A 295 25.55 -23.12 12.23
C GLU A 295 24.19 -23.76 12.57
N GLU A 296 24.04 -24.29 13.79
CA GLU A 296 22.77 -24.92 14.19
C GLU A 296 21.62 -23.91 14.28
N LYS A 297 21.89 -22.73 14.85
CA LYS A 297 20.91 -21.64 14.93
C LYS A 297 20.68 -21.00 13.57
N ALA A 298 21.70 -20.83 12.74
CA ALA A 298 21.57 -20.33 11.38
C ALA A 298 20.62 -21.23 10.56
N GLU A 299 20.73 -22.55 10.69
CA GLU A 299 19.81 -23.49 10.05
C GLU A 299 18.38 -23.41 10.61
N GLN A 300 18.23 -23.18 11.93
CA GLN A 300 16.92 -22.96 12.54
C GLN A 300 16.25 -21.68 12.03
N ILE A 301 17.00 -20.59 11.88
CA ILE A 301 16.51 -19.33 11.29
C ILE A 301 16.06 -19.55 9.84
N ALA A 302 16.85 -20.24 9.02
CA ALA A 302 16.53 -20.55 7.63
C ALA A 302 15.25 -21.42 7.51
N LYS A 303 15.06 -22.40 8.40
CA LYS A 303 13.85 -23.22 8.46
C LYS A 303 12.63 -22.39 8.90
N ALA A 304 12.78 -21.54 9.92
CA ALA A 304 11.73 -20.66 10.39
C ALA A 304 11.32 -19.64 9.30
N TYR A 305 12.29 -19.12 8.57
CA TYR A 305 12.09 -18.25 7.42
C TYR A 305 11.27 -18.97 6.32
N THR A 306 11.67 -20.16 5.92
CA THR A 306 10.98 -20.95 4.90
C THR A 306 9.53 -21.28 5.32
N SER A 307 9.32 -21.68 6.57
CA SER A 307 7.98 -21.90 7.11
C SER A 307 7.10 -20.65 7.12
N SER A 308 7.70 -19.49 7.38
CA SER A 308 6.96 -18.24 7.53
C SER A 308 6.56 -17.61 6.21
N PHE A 309 7.38 -17.76 5.15
CA PHE A 309 7.18 -17.07 3.88
C PHE A 309 6.70 -17.98 2.74
N GLY A 310 6.94 -19.30 2.82
CA GLY A 310 6.54 -20.22 1.75
C GLY A 310 7.00 -19.75 0.37
N ASN A 311 6.04 -19.45 -0.51
CA ASN A 311 6.30 -18.96 -1.87
C ASN A 311 6.38 -17.43 -1.97
N ASP A 312 5.84 -16.69 -0.98
CA ASP A 312 5.80 -15.21 -0.98
C ASP A 312 6.99 -14.60 -0.24
N LYS A 313 8.19 -14.90 -0.74
CA LYS A 313 9.47 -14.48 -0.14
C LYS A 313 9.75 -12.99 -0.36
N PRO A 314 10.29 -12.26 0.63
CA PRO A 314 10.72 -10.89 0.46
C PRO A 314 12.03 -10.79 -0.34
N THR A 315 12.30 -9.61 -0.91
CA THR A 315 13.64 -9.25 -1.38
C THR A 315 14.53 -8.82 -0.22
N ALA A 316 15.86 -8.89 -0.36
CA ALA A 316 16.79 -8.47 0.69
C ALA A 316 16.54 -7.02 1.12
N GLY A 317 16.43 -6.08 0.16
CA GLY A 317 16.19 -4.67 0.44
C GLY A 317 14.87 -4.37 1.13
N ALA A 318 13.83 -5.22 0.96
CA ALA A 318 12.54 -5.03 1.61
C ALA A 318 12.57 -5.27 3.13
N VAL A 319 13.50 -6.10 3.63
CA VAL A 319 13.54 -6.53 5.03
C VAL A 319 14.71 -5.95 5.84
N VAL A 320 15.62 -5.21 5.20
CA VAL A 320 16.68 -4.45 5.90
C VAL A 320 16.06 -3.46 6.89
N ASP A 321 16.60 -3.41 8.13
CA ASP A 321 16.22 -2.39 9.10
C ASP A 321 17.14 -1.17 9.04
N SER A 322 16.87 -0.29 8.09
CA SER A 322 17.62 0.97 7.90
C SER A 322 17.59 1.90 9.12
N LYS A 323 16.59 1.77 10.01
CA LYS A 323 16.54 2.56 11.26
C LYS A 323 17.55 2.04 12.27
N LEU A 324 17.65 0.72 12.42
CA LEU A 324 18.64 0.08 13.29
C LEU A 324 20.05 0.44 12.84
N LEU A 325 20.35 0.30 11.56
CA LEU A 325 21.63 0.65 10.97
C LEU A 325 21.98 2.13 11.17
N GLY A 326 21.02 3.03 10.91
CA GLY A 326 21.21 4.48 11.09
C GLY A 326 21.43 4.89 12.53
N GLN A 327 20.74 4.29 13.49
CA GLN A 327 20.93 4.57 14.93
C GLN A 327 22.30 4.14 15.43
N GLN A 328 22.80 2.99 15.00
CA GLN A 328 24.10 2.49 15.37
C GLN A 328 25.22 3.37 14.78
N LEU A 329 25.12 3.78 13.51
CA LEU A 329 26.06 4.71 12.90
C LEU A 329 26.14 6.05 13.65
N ILE A 330 25.01 6.58 14.12
CA ILE A 330 24.99 7.81 14.94
C ILE A 330 25.73 7.59 16.26
N LYS A 331 25.55 6.44 16.92
CA LYS A 331 26.19 6.09 18.17
C LYS A 331 27.70 5.95 17.99
N GLU A 332 28.13 5.21 16.98
CA GLU A 332 29.58 5.04 16.66
C GLU A 332 30.26 6.36 16.32
N ASN A 333 29.59 7.23 15.54
CA ASN A 333 30.10 8.57 15.26
C ASN A 333 30.23 9.43 16.52
N ALA A 334 29.33 9.31 17.48
CA ALA A 334 29.43 10.02 18.76
C ALA A 334 30.58 9.50 19.60
N GLU A 335 30.77 8.18 19.65
CA GLU A 335 31.91 7.54 20.37
C GLU A 335 33.28 7.91 19.73
N LEU A 336 33.36 7.91 18.39
CA LEU A 336 34.55 8.33 17.67
C LEU A 336 34.91 9.80 17.93
N LYS A 337 33.88 10.68 17.93
CA LYS A 337 34.09 12.10 18.27
C LYS A 337 34.60 12.28 19.69
N ALA A 338 34.08 11.53 20.66
CA ALA A 338 34.57 11.56 22.04
C ALA A 338 36.04 11.10 22.11
N LYS A 339 36.40 9.98 21.46
CA LYS A 339 37.80 9.52 21.39
C LYS A 339 38.73 10.54 20.73
N ILE A 340 38.30 11.23 19.70
CA ILE A 340 39.08 12.30 19.06
C ILE A 340 39.34 13.43 20.05
N VAL A 341 38.36 13.86 20.83
CA VAL A 341 38.53 14.91 21.86
C VAL A 341 39.53 14.48 22.92
N ASP A 342 39.45 13.23 23.41
CA ASP A 342 40.37 12.69 24.41
C ASP A 342 41.82 12.62 23.88
N LEU A 343 41.99 12.12 22.65
CA LEU A 343 43.30 12.08 22.00
C LEU A 343 43.88 13.48 21.74
N MET A 344 43.04 14.46 21.41
CA MET A 344 43.50 15.86 21.27
C MET A 344 43.96 16.44 22.60
N ALA A 345 43.27 16.14 23.69
CA ALA A 345 43.65 16.57 25.04
C ALA A 345 44.98 15.92 25.49
N GLU A 346 45.16 14.64 25.21
CA GLU A 346 46.40 13.90 25.51
C GLU A 346 47.59 14.44 24.69
N ASN A 347 47.40 14.67 23.40
CA ASN A 347 48.37 15.30 22.51
C ASN A 347 48.78 16.71 22.99
N ALA A 348 47.84 17.50 23.48
CA ALA A 348 48.13 18.81 24.05
C ALA A 348 49.04 18.71 25.29
N LYS A 349 48.75 17.79 26.21
CA LYS A 349 49.55 17.51 27.39
C LYS A 349 50.97 17.00 27.05
N LEU A 350 51.09 16.15 26.03
CA LEU A 350 52.35 15.65 25.54
C LEU A 350 53.22 16.74 24.91
N LYS A 351 52.61 17.66 24.16
CA LYS A 351 53.29 18.82 23.58
C LYS A 351 53.78 19.80 24.65
N GLU A 352 53.02 20.02 25.71
CA GLU A 352 53.46 20.83 26.84
C GLU A 352 54.69 20.21 27.52
N ARG A 353 54.70 18.89 27.74
CA ARG A 353 55.85 18.15 28.33
C ARG A 353 57.10 18.11 27.44
N LEU A 354 56.96 18.26 26.15
CA LEU A 354 58.07 18.30 25.20
C LEU A 354 58.69 19.70 25.07
N ASN A 355 57.99 20.73 25.51
CA ASN A 355 58.45 22.13 25.50
C ASN A 355 58.99 22.61 26.85
N GLU A 356 58.86 21.76 27.90
CA GLU A 356 59.62 21.88 29.17
C GLU A 356 60.93 21.13 29.08
#